data_b1832995132a7a7a206d1f8674afe6bd
#
_entry.id   b1832995132a7a7a206d1f8674afe6bd
#
_cell.length_a   1.000
_cell.length_b   1.000
_cell.length_c   1.000
_cell.angle_alpha   90.00
_cell.angle_beta   90.00
_cell.angle_gamma   90.00
#
_symmetry.space_group_name_H-M   'P 1'
#
loop_
_entity.id
_entity.type
_entity.pdbx_description
1 polymer ?
#
loop_
_entity_poly.entity_id
_entity_poly.type
_entity_poly.pdbx_seq_one_letter_code
_entity_poly.pdbx_strand_id
1 'polypeptide(L)'
;MGRKCLVFISMLYLGMSFMLLESDCTHIKGTWNTKDFFKFLVKFGVQKTDLRFKKDTLGYIFGNITLKSDFKFNATLAVLDRAFFLDYYGNRTIVDKELACQQMFSKIKEVAYDSVCLTEGEDFLRKVPCLDGKLCYDEDAPWDVIKGSQFTFQVEDLKEPRFWYVSLVACYRNTSGGCGFHHIPDDAELEYDIWLVNGNPNTTSYNPLVYQFSFDRQNTLLLYLLFFIAYLVLVPLQVFAVTRQRHPVTRLFTASLLLEFVGVMFNVIDVVKYSMDGVGTPSLATAGDILDILSRTTFMLLLLLLAKGWAVTRMELTWKPVVFSIWVLYGVVHILLYVWNRTEVDIVEEIDEYQTWPGWLILVLRCVIIVWFLFELRNTMLYEHNDSKLHFFLHFGASALVWYIYLPVVALIALQVPPFWRFKLLLGITYSADCLAYCIMTHLLWPTRTEQYFLLAHSLDPSDELDEFNEAPHVLNSGYTSLRNSINSGSAQDLTFTTIQSAGSTSDLASLEYSKMVM
;
A
#
# COMPACT_ATOMS: atom_id res chain seq x y z
N MET A 1 6.11 16.77 -25.39
CA MET A 1 5.79 15.85 -24.30
C MET A 1 7.03 15.26 -23.58
N GLY A 2 8.15 14.99 -24.27
CA GLY A 2 9.33 14.33 -23.68
C GLY A 2 10.09 15.10 -22.57
N ARG A 3 10.24 16.45 -22.66
CA ARG A 3 11.01 17.21 -21.66
C ARG A 3 10.34 17.34 -20.29
N LYS A 4 9.00 17.39 -20.23
CA LYS A 4 8.28 17.46 -18.93
C LYS A 4 8.25 16.12 -18.22
N CYS A 5 8.27 15.01 -18.96
CA CYS A 5 8.38 13.66 -18.40
C CYS A 5 9.79 13.41 -17.81
N LEU A 6 10.84 13.94 -18.46
CA LEU A 6 12.22 13.81 -17.98
C LEU A 6 12.47 14.58 -16.68
N VAL A 7 11.86 15.76 -16.50
CA VAL A 7 11.95 16.56 -15.27
C VAL A 7 11.21 15.85 -14.13
N PHE A 8 10.07 15.24 -14.40
CA PHE A 8 9.32 14.48 -13.40
C PHE A 8 10.09 13.22 -12.96
N ILE A 9 10.71 12.50 -13.90
CA ILE A 9 11.57 11.34 -13.62
C ILE A 9 12.83 11.76 -12.86
N SER A 10 13.44 12.92 -13.18
CA SER A 10 14.62 13.42 -12.45
C SER A 10 14.28 13.88 -11.04
N MET A 11 13.11 14.47 -10.80
CA MET A 11 12.63 14.79 -9.45
C MET A 11 12.31 13.53 -8.64
N LEU A 12 11.74 12.50 -9.26
CA LEU A 12 11.54 11.19 -8.64
C LEU A 12 12.90 10.53 -8.27
N TYR A 13 13.90 10.63 -9.15
CA TYR A 13 15.24 10.10 -8.89
C TYR A 13 15.99 10.86 -7.79
N LEU A 14 15.84 12.18 -7.72
CA LEU A 14 16.38 13.00 -6.62
C LEU A 14 15.68 12.68 -5.29
N GLY A 15 14.36 12.50 -5.29
CA GLY A 15 13.60 12.05 -4.11
C GLY A 15 14.03 10.66 -3.63
N MET A 16 14.26 9.71 -4.55
CA MET A 16 14.75 8.36 -4.22
C MET A 16 16.16 8.36 -3.65
N SER A 17 17.04 9.25 -4.07
CA SER A 17 18.42 9.33 -3.54
C SER A 17 18.47 9.87 -2.10
N PHE A 18 17.45 10.60 -1.65
CA PHE A 18 17.34 11.11 -0.28
C PHE A 18 16.67 10.13 0.69
N MET A 19 16.02 9.06 0.18
CA MET A 19 15.23 8.11 0.97
C MET A 19 15.98 6.81 1.34
N LEU A 20 17.29 6.87 1.52
CA LEU A 20 18.05 5.79 2.18
C LEU A 20 17.90 5.91 3.71
N LEU A 21 16.67 6.07 4.21
CA LEU A 21 16.38 6.09 5.64
C LEU A 21 15.79 4.75 6.07
N GLU A 22 16.37 4.26 7.15
CA GLU A 22 16.01 3.17 8.05
C GLU A 22 14.79 2.34 7.63
N SER A 23 15.06 1.18 7.05
CA SER A 23 14.07 0.11 6.96
C SER A 23 13.98 -0.58 8.32
N ASP A 24 12.79 -1.06 8.68
CA ASP A 24 12.58 -1.94 9.84
C ASP A 24 13.33 -3.26 9.60
N CYS A 25 14.65 -3.24 9.77
CA CYS A 25 15.51 -4.40 9.61
C CYS A 25 15.55 -5.19 10.91
N THR A 26 15.56 -6.51 10.83
CA THR A 26 15.83 -7.40 11.97
C THR A 26 17.33 -7.65 12.15
N HIS A 27 18.10 -7.33 11.14
CA HIS A 27 19.55 -7.30 11.20
C HIS A 27 20.03 -5.87 11.02
N ILE A 28 20.44 -5.22 12.09
CA ILE A 28 20.87 -3.82 12.11
C ILE A 28 22.37 -3.70 12.29
N LYS A 29 23.00 -2.97 11.37
CA LYS A 29 24.41 -2.63 11.43
C LYS A 29 24.60 -1.12 11.28
N GLY A 30 25.58 -0.60 12.01
CA GLY A 30 25.90 0.81 11.88
C GLY A 30 26.92 1.28 12.88
N THR A 31 27.12 2.59 12.87
CA THR A 31 27.99 3.27 13.84
C THR A 31 27.17 4.27 14.66
N TRP A 32 27.59 4.49 15.87
CA TRP A 32 27.02 5.49 16.77
C TRP A 32 28.12 6.21 17.52
N ASN A 33 28.00 7.53 17.62
CA ASN A 33 28.91 8.34 18.41
C ASN A 33 28.22 8.76 19.72
N THR A 34 28.90 8.64 20.86
CA THR A 34 28.38 9.02 22.18
C THR A 34 28.06 10.50 22.31
N LYS A 35 28.53 11.37 21.39
CA LYS A 35 28.07 12.77 21.26
C LYS A 35 26.55 12.85 21.06
N ASP A 36 26.02 11.93 20.27
CA ASP A 36 24.59 11.75 20.12
C ASP A 36 24.10 11.00 21.35
N PHE A 37 23.71 11.73 22.36
CA PHE A 37 23.34 11.23 23.67
C PHE A 37 22.48 9.97 23.68
N PHE A 38 21.56 9.86 22.70
CA PHE A 38 20.61 8.76 22.58
C PHE A 38 20.44 8.36 21.12
N LYS A 39 20.45 7.07 20.84
CA LYS A 39 20.12 6.51 19.52
C LYS A 39 19.08 5.41 19.67
N PHE A 40 17.91 5.62 19.07
CA PHE A 40 16.95 4.56 18.85
C PHE A 40 17.45 3.65 17.74
N LEU A 41 17.44 2.34 17.94
CA LEU A 41 17.91 1.37 16.94
C LEU A 41 16.75 0.72 16.20
N VAL A 42 15.83 0.08 16.93
CA VAL A 42 14.75 -0.67 16.29
C VAL A 42 13.61 -0.96 17.28
N LYS A 43 12.40 -1.08 16.75
CA LYS A 43 11.22 -1.63 17.38
C LYS A 43 10.96 -3.02 16.81
N PHE A 44 10.81 -4.02 17.66
CA PHE A 44 10.60 -5.40 17.24
C PHE A 44 9.49 -6.07 18.05
N GLY A 45 8.49 -6.62 17.35
CA GLY A 45 7.41 -7.39 17.98
C GLY A 45 7.86 -8.84 18.23
N VAL A 46 7.90 -9.22 19.50
CA VAL A 46 8.14 -10.59 19.91
C VAL A 46 6.81 -11.35 19.96
N GLN A 47 6.82 -12.56 19.43
CA GLN A 47 5.65 -13.44 19.44
C GLN A 47 5.36 -13.97 20.84
N LYS A 48 4.12 -14.43 21.06
CA LYS A 48 3.76 -15.13 22.29
C LYS A 48 4.56 -16.43 22.42
N THR A 49 5.17 -16.66 23.59
CA THR A 49 5.91 -17.87 23.90
C THR A 49 4.96 -19.04 24.16
N ASP A 50 5.13 -20.15 23.44
CA ASP A 50 4.45 -21.41 23.72
C ASP A 50 5.34 -22.29 24.62
N LEU A 51 4.86 -22.60 25.82
CA LEU A 51 5.58 -23.42 26.79
C LEU A 51 5.91 -24.84 26.29
N ARG A 52 5.19 -25.33 25.27
CA ARG A 52 5.45 -26.65 24.65
C ARG A 52 6.69 -26.63 23.77
N PHE A 53 6.94 -25.49 23.12
CA PHE A 53 8.05 -25.27 22.20
C PHE A 53 8.81 -24.00 22.62
N LYS A 54 9.14 -23.90 23.92
CA LYS A 54 9.67 -22.68 24.52
C LYS A 54 10.82 -22.10 23.73
N LYS A 55 11.88 -22.86 23.46
CA LYS A 55 13.07 -22.39 22.76
C LYS A 55 12.81 -21.91 21.33
N ASP A 56 11.84 -22.51 20.63
CA ASP A 56 11.50 -22.19 19.25
C ASP A 56 10.51 -21.03 19.13
N THR A 57 9.97 -20.56 20.25
CA THR A 57 8.96 -19.48 20.29
C THR A 57 9.40 -18.27 21.09
N LEU A 58 10.56 -18.30 21.74
CA LEU A 58 11.18 -17.12 22.36
C LEU A 58 11.60 -16.10 21.31
N GLY A 59 11.61 -14.83 21.72
CA GLY A 59 12.32 -13.78 21.00
C GLY A 59 13.80 -13.77 21.38
N TYR A 60 14.68 -13.58 20.40
CA TYR A 60 16.13 -13.47 20.64
C TYR A 60 16.64 -12.16 20.08
N ILE A 61 17.41 -11.43 20.91
CA ILE A 61 18.14 -10.22 20.52
C ILE A 61 19.59 -10.47 20.84
N PHE A 62 20.45 -10.54 19.84
CA PHE A 62 21.85 -10.91 20.02
C PHE A 62 22.75 -10.18 19.02
N GLY A 63 24.02 -10.05 19.34
CA GLY A 63 24.96 -9.40 18.42
C GLY A 63 26.26 -8.97 19.07
N ASN A 64 26.91 -8.03 18.38
CA ASN A 64 28.23 -7.51 18.72
C ASN A 64 28.17 -5.97 18.76
N ILE A 65 28.81 -5.39 19.78
CA ILE A 65 29.02 -3.95 19.84
C ILE A 65 30.49 -3.71 20.21
N THR A 66 31.27 -3.25 19.24
CA THR A 66 32.73 -3.09 19.35
C THR A 66 33.12 -1.62 19.24
N LEU A 67 34.29 -1.31 19.71
CA LEU A 67 34.87 0.02 19.72
C LEU A 67 35.92 0.18 18.61
N LYS A 68 35.93 1.36 17.97
CA LYS A 68 36.95 1.73 16.99
C LYS A 68 38.22 2.39 17.63
N SER A 69 38.15 2.83 18.91
CA SER A 69 39.21 3.56 19.61
C SER A 69 39.27 3.22 21.10
N ASP A 70 40.42 3.42 21.78
CA ASP A 70 40.54 3.20 23.22
C ASP A 70 39.56 4.09 24.03
N PHE A 71 38.75 3.47 24.87
CA PHE A 71 37.68 4.11 25.60
C PHE A 71 37.62 3.63 27.06
N LYS A 72 37.38 4.55 28.00
CA LYS A 72 37.41 4.24 29.44
C LYS A 72 36.07 3.94 30.08
N PHE A 73 34.97 4.37 29.46
CA PHE A 73 33.63 4.23 30.03
C PHE A 73 32.74 3.36 29.13
N ASN A 74 31.79 2.69 29.74
CA ASN A 74 30.82 1.87 29.02
C ASN A 74 29.51 2.64 28.85
N ALA A 75 28.99 2.72 27.64
CA ALA A 75 27.63 3.13 27.34
C ALA A 75 26.64 2.00 27.69
N THR A 76 25.36 2.28 27.63
CA THR A 76 24.33 1.27 27.92
C THR A 76 23.51 0.97 26.67
N LEU A 77 23.43 -0.33 26.33
CA LEU A 77 22.42 -0.87 25.43
C LEU A 77 21.18 -1.21 26.27
N ALA A 78 20.05 -0.65 25.95
CA ALA A 78 18.77 -0.91 26.63
C ALA A 78 17.80 -1.61 25.71
N VAL A 79 17.22 -2.73 26.17
CA VAL A 79 16.15 -3.50 25.52
C VAL A 79 14.94 -3.47 26.43
N LEU A 80 13.91 -2.74 26.06
CA LEU A 80 12.78 -2.44 26.92
C LEU A 80 11.45 -2.75 26.22
N ASP A 81 10.46 -3.24 26.98
CA ASP A 81 9.09 -3.31 26.49
C ASP A 81 8.45 -1.93 26.41
N ARG A 82 7.30 -1.83 25.79
CA ARG A 82 6.61 -0.54 25.58
C ARG A 82 6.33 0.22 26.88
N ALA A 83 5.92 -0.48 27.92
CA ALA A 83 5.49 0.16 29.17
C ALA A 83 6.65 0.92 29.84
N PHE A 84 7.82 0.29 29.86
CA PHE A 84 9.03 0.91 30.42
C PHE A 84 9.67 1.88 29.43
N PHE A 85 9.62 1.59 28.13
CA PHE A 85 10.30 2.40 27.13
C PHE A 85 9.74 3.81 26.99
N LEU A 86 8.43 3.99 27.04
CA LEU A 86 7.83 5.33 26.90
C LEU A 86 8.26 6.29 28.01
N ASP A 87 8.30 5.83 29.25
CA ASP A 87 8.76 6.63 30.41
C ASP A 87 10.26 6.92 30.33
N TYR A 88 11.05 5.95 29.87
CA TYR A 88 12.47 6.10 29.62
C TYR A 88 12.74 7.08 28.46
N TYR A 89 12.09 6.91 27.34
CA TYR A 89 12.27 7.69 26.11
C TYR A 89 11.89 9.17 26.28
N GLY A 90 10.87 9.48 27.04
CA GLY A 90 10.41 10.85 27.29
C GLY A 90 11.48 11.75 27.90
N ASN A 91 12.35 11.20 28.73
CA ASN A 91 13.39 11.96 29.46
C ASN A 91 14.67 12.24 28.63
N ARG A 92 14.82 11.71 27.42
CA ARG A 92 16.00 11.90 26.55
C ARG A 92 16.23 13.35 26.11
N THR A 93 15.18 14.16 26.10
CA THR A 93 15.22 15.55 25.62
C THR A 93 15.70 16.54 26.68
N ILE A 94 15.94 16.11 27.91
CA ILE A 94 16.44 16.96 29.00
C ILE A 94 17.81 17.50 28.60
N VAL A 95 17.97 18.83 28.75
CA VAL A 95 19.19 19.57 28.36
C VAL A 95 20.39 19.14 29.18
N ASP A 96 20.21 18.98 30.49
CA ASP A 96 21.23 18.46 31.39
C ASP A 96 21.32 16.93 31.23
N LYS A 97 22.38 16.46 30.58
CA LYS A 97 22.57 15.04 30.26
C LYS A 97 22.82 14.15 31.47
N GLU A 98 23.40 14.72 32.53
CA GLU A 98 23.57 14.03 33.81
C GLU A 98 22.22 13.76 34.47
N LEU A 99 21.36 14.79 34.53
CA LEU A 99 19.99 14.65 35.03
C LEU A 99 19.17 13.73 34.12
N ALA A 100 19.37 13.79 32.80
CA ALA A 100 18.71 12.91 31.85
C ALA A 100 19.03 11.43 32.13
N CYS A 101 20.30 11.05 32.33
CA CYS A 101 20.71 9.71 32.70
C CYS A 101 20.01 9.23 33.97
N GLN A 102 20.03 10.05 35.02
CA GLN A 102 19.41 9.71 36.31
C GLN A 102 17.90 9.51 36.19
N GLN A 103 17.20 10.39 35.45
CA GLN A 103 15.75 10.31 35.31
C GLN A 103 15.32 9.17 34.39
N MET A 104 15.99 8.94 33.26
CA MET A 104 15.72 7.83 32.36
C MET A 104 15.78 6.48 33.09
N PHE A 105 16.88 6.22 33.79
CA PHE A 105 17.07 4.93 34.48
C PHE A 105 16.31 4.81 35.79
N SER A 106 15.91 5.92 36.44
CA SER A 106 15.04 5.85 37.61
C SER A 106 13.66 5.29 37.33
N LYS A 107 13.20 5.38 36.08
CA LYS A 107 11.89 4.88 35.63
C LYS A 107 11.87 3.38 35.31
N ILE A 108 13.02 2.80 35.07
CA ILE A 108 13.18 1.41 34.62
C ILE A 108 13.96 0.55 35.62
N LYS A 109 13.83 0.83 36.91
CA LYS A 109 14.57 0.11 37.97
C LYS A 109 14.33 -1.41 37.95
N GLU A 110 13.12 -1.84 37.58
CA GLU A 110 12.73 -3.25 37.56
C GLU A 110 13.47 -4.06 36.49
N VAL A 111 13.88 -3.41 35.39
CA VAL A 111 14.61 -4.01 34.27
C VAL A 111 16.10 -3.64 34.24
N ALA A 112 16.57 -2.96 35.28
CA ALA A 112 17.96 -2.52 35.41
C ALA A 112 18.79 -3.44 36.33
N TYR A 113 18.60 -4.75 36.21
CA TYR A 113 19.35 -5.74 36.97
C TYR A 113 20.87 -5.53 36.86
N ASP A 114 21.54 -5.68 37.98
CA ASP A 114 23.00 -5.69 38.08
C ASP A 114 23.37 -6.38 39.40
N SER A 115 24.15 -7.46 39.33
CA SER A 115 24.50 -8.30 40.49
C SER A 115 25.12 -7.53 41.67
N VAL A 116 25.69 -6.37 41.42
CA VAL A 116 26.34 -5.53 42.44
C VAL A 116 25.37 -4.50 43.04
N CYS A 117 24.57 -3.87 42.19
CA CYS A 117 23.75 -2.70 42.57
C CYS A 117 22.28 -3.06 42.80
N LEU A 118 21.74 -4.01 42.07
CA LEU A 118 20.34 -4.41 42.13
C LEU A 118 20.29 -5.93 41.92
N THR A 119 20.04 -6.66 43.02
CA THR A 119 20.04 -8.12 43.03
C THR A 119 18.75 -8.75 42.53
N GLU A 120 17.72 -7.95 42.34
CA GLU A 120 16.41 -8.37 41.83
C GLU A 120 16.04 -7.51 40.62
N GLY A 121 15.38 -8.12 39.63
CA GLY A 121 14.95 -7.45 38.40
C GLY A 121 15.20 -8.29 37.16
N GLU A 122 14.84 -7.77 36.01
CA GLU A 122 15.08 -8.40 34.72
C GLU A 122 16.37 -7.87 34.10
N ASP A 123 17.10 -8.75 33.44
CA ASP A 123 18.38 -8.43 32.79
C ASP A 123 18.20 -8.02 31.33
N PHE A 124 17.84 -6.74 31.12
CA PHE A 124 17.65 -6.17 29.78
C PHE A 124 18.55 -4.95 29.48
N LEU A 125 19.62 -4.80 30.24
CA LEU A 125 20.65 -3.80 29.99
C LEU A 125 21.99 -4.49 29.72
N ARG A 126 22.83 -3.90 28.85
CA ARG A 126 24.22 -4.34 28.63
C ARG A 126 25.16 -3.15 28.61
N LYS A 127 26.30 -3.31 29.25
CA LYS A 127 27.40 -2.34 29.24
C LYS A 127 28.20 -2.54 27.95
N VAL A 128 28.17 -1.57 27.06
CA VAL A 128 28.84 -1.60 25.75
C VAL A 128 29.84 -0.45 25.62
N PRO A 129 30.94 -0.62 24.90
CA PRO A 129 31.33 -1.72 24.03
C PRO A 129 31.83 -2.95 24.79
N CYS A 130 31.69 -4.13 24.17
CA CYS A 130 32.29 -5.35 24.65
C CYS A 130 33.63 -5.58 23.96
N LEU A 131 34.58 -6.26 24.62
CA LEU A 131 35.88 -6.55 24.05
C LEU A 131 35.73 -7.45 22.83
N ASP A 132 36.46 -7.11 21.76
CA ASP A 132 36.39 -7.88 20.52
C ASP A 132 36.69 -9.37 20.74
N GLY A 133 35.84 -10.22 20.21
CA GLY A 133 35.90 -11.67 20.36
C GLY A 133 35.65 -12.22 21.76
N LYS A 134 35.18 -11.39 22.73
CA LYS A 134 34.84 -11.82 24.08
C LYS A 134 33.36 -11.47 24.39
N LEU A 135 32.79 -12.21 25.33
CA LEU A 135 31.47 -11.90 25.87
C LEU A 135 31.48 -10.56 26.60
N CYS A 136 30.35 -9.91 26.65
CA CYS A 136 30.16 -8.71 27.46
C CYS A 136 30.39 -9.03 28.94
N TYR A 137 30.97 -8.09 29.65
CA TYR A 137 31.38 -8.30 31.06
C TYR A 137 30.19 -8.58 32.00
N ASP A 138 29.05 -8.03 31.67
CA ASP A 138 27.80 -8.13 32.44
C ASP A 138 26.82 -9.18 31.86
N GLU A 139 27.31 -10.14 31.07
CA GLU A 139 26.49 -11.25 30.58
C GLU A 139 26.33 -12.32 31.67
N ASP A 140 25.15 -12.41 32.24
CA ASP A 140 24.86 -13.30 33.37
C ASP A 140 24.65 -14.77 32.98
N ALA A 141 24.31 -15.05 31.72
CA ALA A 141 24.09 -16.40 31.20
C ALA A 141 25.02 -16.74 30.01
N PRO A 142 26.35 -16.87 30.21
CA PRO A 142 27.30 -17.11 29.14
C PRO A 142 27.03 -18.37 28.30
N TRP A 143 26.36 -19.36 28.87
CA TRP A 143 25.99 -20.63 28.21
C TRP A 143 24.80 -20.51 27.25
N ASP A 144 24.00 -19.46 27.40
CA ASP A 144 22.84 -19.18 26.56
C ASP A 144 23.17 -18.19 25.41
N VAL A 145 24.38 -17.65 25.39
CA VAL A 145 24.82 -16.71 24.35
C VAL A 145 24.97 -17.42 23.02
N ILE A 146 24.39 -16.83 21.97
CA ILE A 146 24.48 -17.35 20.62
C ILE A 146 25.93 -17.34 20.13
N LYS A 147 26.34 -18.44 19.52
CA LYS A 147 27.71 -18.62 19.05
C LYS A 147 28.11 -17.51 18.05
N GLY A 148 29.17 -16.81 18.36
CA GLY A 148 29.70 -15.69 17.56
C GLY A 148 29.14 -14.32 17.95
N SER A 149 28.28 -14.25 18.99
CA SER A 149 27.77 -13.01 19.56
C SER A 149 28.42 -12.71 20.90
N GLN A 150 28.46 -11.45 21.29
CA GLN A 150 29.00 -10.97 22.55
C GLN A 150 27.95 -10.95 23.67
N PHE A 151 26.67 -10.85 23.30
CA PHE A 151 25.52 -10.87 24.21
C PHE A 151 24.31 -11.52 23.56
N THR A 152 23.36 -11.97 24.40
CA THR A 152 22.07 -12.49 23.95
C THR A 152 21.00 -12.19 24.99
N PHE A 153 19.95 -11.49 24.59
CA PHE A 153 18.73 -11.38 25.37
C PHE A 153 17.71 -12.41 24.90
N GLN A 154 17.14 -13.15 25.82
CA GLN A 154 16.02 -14.06 25.58
C GLN A 154 14.75 -13.45 26.13
N VAL A 155 13.81 -13.16 25.25
CA VAL A 155 12.54 -12.51 25.59
C VAL A 155 11.44 -13.56 25.67
N GLU A 156 10.82 -13.67 26.84
CA GLU A 156 9.72 -14.59 27.11
C GLU A 156 8.41 -13.85 27.37
N ASP A 157 7.48 -13.90 26.42
CA ASP A 157 6.16 -13.28 26.53
C ASP A 157 5.06 -14.35 26.62
N LEU A 158 4.64 -14.69 27.85
CA LEU A 158 3.68 -15.77 28.10
C LEU A 158 2.22 -15.39 27.85
N LYS A 159 1.87 -14.12 28.05
CA LYS A 159 0.47 -13.65 28.00
C LYS A 159 0.05 -13.29 26.58
N GLU A 160 0.77 -12.38 25.98
CA GLU A 160 0.45 -11.78 24.69
C GLU A 160 1.73 -11.32 23.99
N PRO A 161 1.75 -11.17 22.65
CA PRO A 161 2.88 -10.59 21.93
C PRO A 161 3.13 -9.16 22.41
N ARG A 162 4.39 -8.73 22.52
CA ARG A 162 4.76 -7.36 22.88
C ARG A 162 5.78 -6.78 21.93
N PHE A 163 5.80 -5.43 21.85
CA PHE A 163 6.88 -4.71 21.18
C PHE A 163 8.02 -4.44 22.15
N TRP A 164 9.20 -4.75 21.69
CA TRP A 164 10.47 -4.48 22.36
C TRP A 164 11.24 -3.42 21.58
N TYR A 165 11.83 -2.50 22.32
CA TYR A 165 12.53 -1.32 21.80
C TYR A 165 13.98 -1.40 22.19
N VAL A 166 14.86 -1.32 21.18
CA VAL A 166 16.31 -1.38 21.37
C VAL A 166 16.91 -0.01 21.15
N SER A 167 17.71 0.45 22.11
CA SER A 167 18.34 1.78 22.06
C SER A 167 19.72 1.80 22.70
N LEU A 168 20.56 2.70 22.22
CA LEU A 168 21.85 3.03 22.80
C LEU A 168 21.78 4.39 23.50
N VAL A 169 22.36 4.48 24.67
CA VAL A 169 22.41 5.74 25.45
C VAL A 169 23.81 5.97 26.05
N ALA A 170 24.26 7.22 25.98
CA ALA A 170 25.55 7.66 26.53
C ALA A 170 25.51 7.84 28.06
N CYS A 171 25.03 6.81 28.76
CA CYS A 171 24.98 6.75 30.21
C CYS A 171 25.69 5.48 30.68
N TYR A 172 26.40 5.55 31.79
CA TYR A 172 27.01 4.40 32.46
C TYR A 172 26.60 4.30 33.92
N ARG A 173 26.60 3.11 34.46
CA ARG A 173 26.33 2.85 35.88
C ARG A 173 27.61 2.84 36.67
N ASN A 174 27.72 3.68 37.69
CA ASN A 174 28.87 3.71 38.61
C ASN A 174 28.65 2.73 39.76
N THR A 175 29.27 1.54 39.68
CA THR A 175 29.19 0.51 40.73
C THR A 175 29.96 0.81 41.98
N SER A 176 30.96 1.72 41.93
CA SER A 176 31.81 2.10 43.08
C SER A 176 31.33 3.33 43.87
N GLY A 177 30.35 4.07 43.34
CA GLY A 177 29.95 5.38 43.91
C GLY A 177 28.44 5.56 44.09
N GLY A 178 27.69 4.54 44.54
CA GLY A 178 26.28 4.66 44.86
C GLY A 178 25.29 4.18 43.80
N CYS A 179 25.76 3.42 42.81
CA CYS A 179 24.90 2.76 41.81
C CYS A 179 24.01 3.67 40.93
N GLY A 180 24.36 4.96 40.86
CA GLY A 180 23.69 5.92 39.98
C GLY A 180 24.13 5.79 38.51
N PHE A 181 23.28 6.26 37.61
CA PHE A 181 23.63 6.40 36.19
C PHE A 181 24.15 7.82 35.96
N HIS A 182 25.27 7.90 35.23
CA HIS A 182 25.99 9.14 34.94
C HIS A 182 26.21 9.29 33.45
N HIS A 183 26.29 10.51 32.96
CA HIS A 183 26.61 10.81 31.58
C HIS A 183 28.08 10.53 31.26
N ILE A 184 28.34 10.04 30.03
CA ILE A 184 29.70 9.81 29.54
C ILE A 184 30.26 11.11 28.97
N PRO A 185 31.38 11.64 29.54
CA PRO A 185 31.95 12.90 29.08
C PRO A 185 32.77 12.77 27.79
N ASP A 186 33.23 11.56 27.46
CA ASP A 186 34.16 11.31 26.35
C ASP A 186 33.41 10.91 25.07
N ASP A 187 33.98 11.33 23.92
CA ASP A 187 33.46 10.99 22.61
C ASP A 187 34.01 9.64 22.16
N ALA A 188 33.15 8.68 21.91
CA ALA A 188 33.52 7.37 21.38
C ALA A 188 32.64 6.98 20.19
N GLU A 189 33.24 6.34 19.20
CA GLU A 189 32.53 5.76 18.07
C GLU A 189 32.42 4.24 18.25
N LEU A 190 31.18 3.78 18.39
CA LEU A 190 30.81 2.38 18.55
C LEU A 190 30.28 1.82 17.22
N GLU A 191 30.70 0.60 16.88
CA GLU A 191 30.13 -0.16 15.76
C GLU A 191 29.24 -1.26 16.32
N TYR A 192 28.01 -1.35 15.84
CA TYR A 192 27.05 -2.34 16.28
C TYR A 192 26.58 -3.23 15.12
N ASP A 193 26.38 -4.52 15.44
CA ASP A 193 25.85 -5.56 14.57
C ASP A 193 24.89 -6.41 15.40
N ILE A 194 23.59 -6.17 15.30
CA ILE A 194 22.56 -6.73 16.18
C ILE A 194 21.50 -7.44 15.33
N TRP A 195 21.12 -8.62 15.78
CA TRP A 195 20.03 -9.44 15.22
C TRP A 195 18.87 -9.54 16.17
N LEU A 196 17.65 -9.47 15.63
CA LEU A 196 16.41 -9.67 16.35
C LEU A 196 15.57 -10.71 15.62
N VAL A 197 15.26 -11.83 16.27
CA VAL A 197 14.55 -12.94 15.62
C VAL A 197 13.47 -13.54 16.53
N ASN A 198 12.43 -14.08 15.93
CA ASN A 198 11.40 -14.86 16.58
C ASN A 198 11.66 -16.36 16.35
N GLY A 199 12.23 -17.03 17.36
CA GLY A 199 12.61 -18.43 17.30
C GLY A 199 14.10 -18.68 17.51
N ASN A 200 14.48 -19.93 17.71
CA ASN A 200 15.82 -20.33 18.11
C ASN A 200 16.87 -20.16 16.99
N PRO A 201 17.86 -19.28 17.13
CA PRO A 201 18.88 -19.06 16.11
C PRO A 201 19.86 -20.24 15.94
N ASN A 202 19.89 -21.18 16.87
CA ASN A 202 20.73 -22.36 16.77
C ASN A 202 20.10 -23.52 15.97
N THR A 203 18.82 -23.40 15.59
CA THR A 203 18.10 -24.41 14.80
C THR A 203 18.37 -24.20 13.30
N THR A 204 18.65 -25.29 12.58
CA THR A 204 18.79 -25.25 11.12
C THR A 204 17.45 -25.24 10.37
N SER A 205 16.37 -25.62 11.06
CA SER A 205 15.00 -25.67 10.52
C SER A 205 14.15 -24.59 11.16
N TYR A 206 14.12 -23.41 10.58
CA TYR A 206 13.26 -22.29 11.01
C TYR A 206 12.15 -22.02 9.98
N ASN A 207 11.06 -21.44 10.45
CA ASN A 207 9.98 -21.02 9.56
C ASN A 207 10.33 -19.66 8.92
N PRO A 208 10.58 -19.57 7.61
CA PRO A 208 10.97 -18.33 6.94
C PRO A 208 9.87 -17.26 6.96
N LEU A 209 8.61 -17.63 7.28
CA LEU A 209 7.49 -16.69 7.37
C LEU A 209 7.41 -15.98 8.72
N VAL A 210 8.18 -16.44 9.71
CA VAL A 210 8.09 -15.98 11.10
C VAL A 210 9.44 -15.50 11.61
N TYR A 211 10.50 -16.25 11.37
CA TYR A 211 11.81 -16.11 12.02
C TYR A 211 12.41 -14.70 11.95
N GLN A 212 12.51 -14.15 10.74
CA GLN A 212 13.10 -12.80 10.54
C GLN A 212 12.07 -11.68 10.72
N PHE A 213 10.79 -11.98 10.92
CA PHE A 213 9.75 -10.97 10.95
C PHE A 213 9.38 -10.57 12.37
N SER A 214 9.29 -9.27 12.61
CA SER A 214 8.56 -8.72 13.76
C SER A 214 7.11 -9.25 13.74
N PHE A 215 6.53 -9.51 14.91
CA PHE A 215 5.22 -10.16 15.03
C PHE A 215 4.12 -9.49 14.21
N ASP A 216 4.11 -8.18 14.14
CA ASP A 216 3.17 -7.39 13.33
C ASP A 216 3.32 -7.63 11.82
N ARG A 217 4.50 -8.09 11.36
CA ARG A 217 4.82 -8.38 9.95
C ARG A 217 4.93 -9.87 9.61
N GLN A 218 4.77 -10.76 10.58
CA GLN A 218 4.77 -12.20 10.31
C GLN A 218 3.68 -12.56 9.29
N ASN A 219 3.97 -13.53 8.41
CA ASN A 219 3.08 -14.01 7.35
C ASN A 219 2.71 -12.97 6.26
N THR A 220 3.28 -11.77 6.24
CA THR A 220 3.05 -10.80 5.16
C THR A 220 3.56 -11.29 3.82
N LEU A 221 4.62 -12.09 3.81
CA LEU A 221 5.12 -12.78 2.61
C LEU A 221 4.01 -13.59 1.93
N LEU A 222 3.19 -14.29 2.70
CA LEU A 222 2.08 -15.09 2.15
C LEU A 222 1.02 -14.20 1.48
N LEU A 223 0.72 -13.04 2.07
CA LEU A 223 -0.21 -12.07 1.49
C LEU A 223 0.33 -11.53 0.15
N TYR A 224 1.58 -11.09 0.12
CA TYR A 224 2.20 -10.61 -1.11
C TYR A 224 2.23 -11.69 -2.21
N LEU A 225 2.58 -12.93 -1.88
CA LEU A 225 2.58 -14.04 -2.82
C LEU A 225 1.19 -14.35 -3.37
N LEU A 226 0.16 -14.29 -2.52
CA LEU A 226 -1.23 -14.51 -2.95
C LEU A 226 -1.65 -13.50 -4.03
N PHE A 227 -1.42 -12.21 -3.78
CA PHE A 227 -1.76 -11.17 -4.74
C PHE A 227 -0.85 -11.20 -5.98
N PHE A 228 0.43 -11.50 -5.82
CA PHE A 228 1.33 -11.68 -6.94
C PHE A 228 0.85 -12.77 -7.91
N ILE A 229 0.42 -13.93 -7.38
CA ILE A 229 -0.14 -15.01 -8.18
C ILE A 229 -1.44 -14.57 -8.87
N ALA A 230 -2.30 -13.83 -8.18
CA ALA A 230 -3.53 -13.28 -8.77
C ALA A 230 -3.22 -12.35 -9.95
N TYR A 231 -2.29 -11.42 -9.78
CA TYR A 231 -1.86 -10.53 -10.87
C TYR A 231 -1.11 -11.24 -11.99
N LEU A 232 -0.34 -12.30 -11.67
CA LEU A 232 0.33 -13.13 -12.68
C LEU A 232 -0.66 -13.80 -13.65
N VAL A 233 -1.89 -14.07 -13.20
CA VAL A 233 -2.98 -14.56 -14.04
C VAL A 233 -3.70 -13.40 -14.74
N LEU A 234 -3.95 -12.30 -14.03
CA LEU A 234 -4.76 -11.19 -14.54
C LEU A 234 -4.06 -10.39 -15.65
N VAL A 235 -2.74 -10.18 -15.53
CA VAL A 235 -1.96 -9.40 -16.49
C VAL A 235 -1.96 -10.04 -17.90
N PRO A 236 -1.65 -11.32 -18.10
CA PRO A 236 -1.73 -11.94 -19.43
C PRO A 236 -3.14 -11.87 -20.04
N LEU A 237 -4.18 -12.04 -19.23
CA LEU A 237 -5.57 -11.91 -19.71
C LEU A 237 -5.83 -10.49 -20.23
N GLN A 238 -5.39 -9.47 -19.49
CA GLN A 238 -5.58 -8.08 -19.90
C GLN A 238 -4.70 -7.71 -21.10
N VAL A 239 -3.47 -8.21 -21.20
CA VAL A 239 -2.61 -8.01 -22.37
C VAL A 239 -3.25 -8.63 -23.61
N PHE A 240 -3.83 -9.82 -23.49
CA PHE A 240 -4.62 -10.43 -24.57
C PHE A 240 -5.81 -9.55 -24.95
N ALA A 241 -6.56 -9.03 -23.98
CA ALA A 241 -7.70 -8.16 -24.23
C ALA A 241 -7.29 -6.87 -24.98
N VAL A 242 -6.20 -6.20 -24.57
CA VAL A 242 -5.75 -4.94 -25.19
C VAL A 242 -5.17 -5.13 -26.59
N THR A 243 -4.60 -6.31 -26.90
CA THR A 243 -4.11 -6.60 -28.26
C THR A 243 -5.26 -6.81 -29.25
N ARG A 244 -6.40 -7.32 -28.77
CA ARG A 244 -7.63 -7.44 -29.57
C ARG A 244 -8.34 -6.12 -29.76
N GLN A 245 -8.34 -5.27 -28.72
CA GLN A 245 -9.08 -4.02 -28.69
C GLN A 245 -8.15 -2.84 -28.39
N ARG A 246 -7.71 -2.13 -29.42
CA ARG A 246 -6.76 -1.01 -29.33
C ARG A 246 -7.40 0.31 -28.86
N HIS A 247 -8.30 0.24 -27.89
CA HIS A 247 -9.03 1.42 -27.38
C HIS A 247 -8.21 2.19 -26.32
N PRO A 248 -8.27 3.53 -26.24
CA PRO A 248 -7.47 4.31 -25.31
C PRO A 248 -7.78 4.01 -23.83
N VAL A 249 -9.02 3.70 -23.49
CA VAL A 249 -9.44 3.31 -22.13
C VAL A 249 -8.79 2.00 -21.71
N THR A 250 -8.79 0.99 -22.58
CA THR A 250 -8.16 -0.31 -22.31
C THR A 250 -6.65 -0.19 -22.19
N ARG A 251 -6.02 0.70 -22.96
CA ARG A 251 -4.57 0.98 -22.82
C ARG A 251 -4.23 1.63 -21.49
N LEU A 252 -5.02 2.63 -21.06
CA LEU A 252 -4.81 3.31 -19.77
C LEU A 252 -5.03 2.34 -18.61
N PHE A 253 -6.06 1.50 -18.69
CA PHE A 253 -6.32 0.43 -17.73
C PHE A 253 -5.18 -0.58 -17.65
N THR A 254 -4.68 -1.04 -18.80
CA THR A 254 -3.54 -1.96 -18.86
C THR A 254 -2.28 -1.34 -18.29
N ALA A 255 -2.03 -0.04 -18.53
CA ALA A 255 -0.89 0.66 -17.94
C ALA A 255 -0.99 0.72 -16.41
N SER A 256 -2.17 1.03 -15.85
CA SER A 256 -2.40 0.99 -14.40
C SER A 256 -2.16 -0.41 -13.82
N LEU A 257 -2.73 -1.45 -14.44
CA LEU A 257 -2.56 -2.84 -14.00
C LEU A 257 -1.09 -3.32 -14.07
N LEU A 258 -0.35 -2.90 -15.10
CA LEU A 258 1.09 -3.23 -15.20
C LEU A 258 1.92 -2.53 -14.13
N LEU A 259 1.60 -1.28 -13.79
CA LEU A 259 2.26 -0.56 -12.70
C LEU A 259 2.04 -1.28 -11.36
N GLU A 260 0.81 -1.71 -11.09
CA GLU A 260 0.45 -2.49 -9.89
C GLU A 260 1.22 -3.82 -9.84
N PHE A 261 1.21 -4.57 -10.93
CA PHE A 261 1.93 -5.84 -11.00
C PHE A 261 3.43 -5.70 -10.74
N VAL A 262 4.07 -4.69 -11.33
CA VAL A 262 5.50 -4.43 -11.12
C VAL A 262 5.77 -3.97 -9.69
N GLY A 263 4.89 -3.14 -9.12
CA GLY A 263 4.96 -2.72 -7.72
C GLY A 263 4.90 -3.92 -6.76
N VAL A 264 3.89 -4.77 -6.90
CA VAL A 264 3.74 -5.99 -6.11
C VAL A 264 4.94 -6.93 -6.31
N MET A 265 5.45 -7.08 -7.53
CA MET A 265 6.64 -7.90 -7.81
C MET A 265 7.87 -7.39 -7.05
N PHE A 266 8.09 -6.08 -6.99
CA PHE A 266 9.22 -5.50 -6.25
C PHE A 266 9.08 -5.73 -4.74
N ASN A 267 7.88 -5.55 -4.20
CA ASN A 267 7.59 -5.84 -2.80
C ASN A 267 7.76 -7.33 -2.47
N VAL A 268 7.36 -8.26 -3.36
CA VAL A 268 7.59 -9.70 -3.18
C VAL A 268 9.09 -10.01 -3.13
N ILE A 269 9.90 -9.45 -4.04
CA ILE A 269 11.34 -9.68 -4.07
C ILE A 269 12.00 -9.17 -2.79
N ASP A 270 11.60 -7.98 -2.32
CA ASP A 270 12.10 -7.41 -1.08
C ASP A 270 11.77 -8.30 0.13
N VAL A 271 10.50 -8.68 0.30
CA VAL A 271 10.04 -9.48 1.43
C VAL A 271 10.63 -10.90 1.41
N VAL A 272 10.83 -11.51 0.22
CA VAL A 272 11.52 -12.81 0.09
C VAL A 272 12.96 -12.68 0.53
N LYS A 273 13.67 -11.65 0.09
CA LYS A 273 15.06 -11.42 0.51
C LYS A 273 15.14 -11.11 2.00
N TYR A 274 14.24 -10.29 2.53
CA TYR A 274 14.13 -9.99 3.95
C TYR A 274 13.93 -11.26 4.80
N SER A 275 13.15 -12.22 4.35
CA SER A 275 12.96 -13.49 5.05
C SER A 275 14.24 -14.33 5.15
N MET A 276 15.26 -14.05 4.32
CA MET A 276 16.55 -14.76 4.31
C MET A 276 17.63 -14.00 5.09
N ASP A 277 17.73 -12.68 4.90
CA ASP A 277 18.86 -11.88 5.43
C ASP A 277 18.47 -10.89 6.55
N GLY A 278 17.18 -10.70 6.82
CA GLY A 278 16.69 -9.74 7.82
C GLY A 278 16.89 -8.27 7.44
N VAL A 279 17.38 -7.98 6.25
CA VAL A 279 17.64 -6.61 5.74
C VAL A 279 16.76 -6.29 4.52
N GLY A 280 16.59 -7.26 3.61
CA GLY A 280 15.84 -7.08 2.37
C GLY A 280 16.55 -6.18 1.35
N THR A 281 15.75 -5.45 0.57
CA THR A 281 16.19 -4.46 -0.43
C THR A 281 15.37 -3.17 -0.30
N PRO A 282 15.69 -2.28 0.65
CA PRO A 282 14.88 -1.10 0.95
C PRO A 282 14.59 -0.20 -0.26
N SER A 283 15.57 -0.07 -1.18
CA SER A 283 15.40 0.70 -2.43
C SER A 283 14.35 0.08 -3.36
N LEU A 284 14.24 -1.25 -3.38
CA LEU A 284 13.28 -1.96 -4.21
C LEU A 284 11.88 -1.89 -3.59
N ALA A 285 11.78 -2.01 -2.27
CA ALA A 285 10.54 -1.81 -1.52
C ALA A 285 9.98 -0.39 -1.75
N THR A 286 10.82 0.64 -1.60
CA THR A 286 10.43 2.04 -1.87
C THR A 286 9.97 2.23 -3.33
N ALA A 287 10.66 1.62 -4.29
CA ALA A 287 10.24 1.68 -5.69
C ALA A 287 8.90 0.95 -5.91
N GLY A 288 8.68 -0.18 -5.23
CA GLY A 288 7.41 -0.91 -5.24
C GLY A 288 6.26 -0.07 -4.72
N ASP A 289 6.41 0.57 -3.56
CA ASP A 289 5.41 1.44 -2.94
C ASP A 289 5.06 2.65 -3.83
N ILE A 290 6.08 3.26 -4.48
CA ILE A 290 5.85 4.38 -5.41
C ILE A 290 5.07 3.91 -6.65
N LEU A 291 5.40 2.74 -7.21
CA LEU A 291 4.66 2.18 -8.34
C LEU A 291 3.22 1.86 -7.99
N ASP A 292 2.97 1.36 -6.79
CA ASP A 292 1.65 1.11 -6.24
C ASP A 292 0.82 2.41 -6.13
N ILE A 293 1.41 3.49 -5.59
CA ILE A 293 0.80 4.81 -5.56
C ILE A 293 0.47 5.31 -6.98
N LEU A 294 1.40 5.16 -7.94
CA LEU A 294 1.19 5.57 -9.32
C LEU A 294 0.11 4.73 -10.00
N SER A 295 0.03 3.45 -9.71
CA SER A 295 -1.02 2.55 -10.20
C SER A 295 -2.40 3.01 -9.73
N ARG A 296 -2.59 3.19 -8.43
CA ARG A 296 -3.85 3.65 -7.82
C ARG A 296 -4.26 5.03 -8.32
N THR A 297 -3.33 5.96 -8.46
CA THR A 297 -3.62 7.30 -9.00
C THR A 297 -4.01 7.25 -10.47
N THR A 298 -3.37 6.40 -11.28
CA THR A 298 -3.72 6.19 -12.69
C THR A 298 -5.08 5.48 -12.83
N PHE A 299 -5.36 4.52 -11.95
CA PHE A 299 -6.66 3.87 -11.89
C PHE A 299 -7.78 4.83 -11.53
N MET A 300 -7.56 5.71 -10.56
CA MET A 300 -8.50 6.80 -10.21
C MET A 300 -8.77 7.71 -11.43
N LEU A 301 -7.73 8.10 -12.16
CA LEU A 301 -7.89 8.88 -13.38
C LEU A 301 -8.78 8.16 -14.39
N LEU A 302 -8.55 6.86 -14.60
CA LEU A 302 -9.39 6.04 -15.49
C LEU A 302 -10.86 6.08 -15.05
N LEU A 303 -11.15 5.88 -13.77
CA LEU A 303 -12.51 5.90 -13.24
C LEU A 303 -13.18 7.25 -13.46
N LEU A 304 -12.48 8.37 -13.25
CA LEU A 304 -12.99 9.71 -13.50
C LEU A 304 -13.25 9.98 -14.98
N LEU A 305 -12.37 9.52 -15.87
CA LEU A 305 -12.55 9.66 -17.32
C LEU A 305 -13.78 8.87 -17.80
N LEU A 306 -13.95 7.64 -17.31
CA LEU A 306 -15.12 6.82 -17.63
C LEU A 306 -16.41 7.41 -17.07
N ALA A 307 -16.41 7.97 -15.85
CA ALA A 307 -17.58 8.64 -15.28
C ALA A 307 -18.04 9.83 -16.12
N LYS A 308 -17.10 10.55 -16.75
CA LYS A 308 -17.41 11.60 -17.74
C LYS A 308 -17.87 11.07 -19.09
N GLY A 309 -17.93 9.75 -19.27
CA GLY A 309 -18.29 9.12 -20.53
C GLY A 309 -17.24 9.23 -21.63
N TRP A 310 -15.98 9.57 -21.27
CA TRP A 310 -14.91 9.69 -22.26
C TRP A 310 -14.66 8.35 -22.98
N ALA A 311 -14.62 8.46 -24.33
CA ALA A 311 -14.41 7.33 -25.25
C ALA A 311 -15.50 6.22 -25.21
N VAL A 312 -16.62 6.44 -24.51
CA VAL A 312 -17.82 5.58 -24.49
C VAL A 312 -19.04 6.31 -25.06
N THR A 313 -19.27 7.54 -24.61
CA THR A 313 -20.39 8.40 -25.05
C THR A 313 -19.92 9.68 -25.72
N ARG A 314 -18.70 10.12 -25.44
CA ARG A 314 -18.12 11.38 -25.96
C ARG A 314 -16.66 11.18 -26.36
N MET A 315 -16.30 11.60 -27.57
CA MET A 315 -14.91 11.57 -28.02
C MET A 315 -14.09 12.73 -27.44
N GLU A 316 -14.71 13.88 -27.21
CA GLU A 316 -14.05 15.04 -26.63
C GLU A 316 -14.30 15.14 -25.11
N LEU A 317 -13.20 15.30 -24.37
CA LEU A 317 -13.25 15.52 -22.93
C LEU A 317 -13.48 17.00 -22.64
N THR A 318 -14.60 17.33 -22.05
CA THR A 318 -14.89 18.66 -21.49
C THR A 318 -14.09 18.85 -20.21
N TRP A 319 -13.47 20.04 -20.03
CA TRP A 319 -12.70 20.39 -18.81
C TRP A 319 -11.44 19.52 -18.58
N LYS A 320 -10.75 19.14 -19.65
CA LYS A 320 -9.47 18.38 -19.58
C LYS A 320 -8.51 18.87 -18.48
N PRO A 321 -8.21 20.18 -18.35
CA PRO A 321 -7.25 20.64 -17.35
C PRO A 321 -7.69 20.37 -15.91
N VAL A 322 -8.99 20.40 -15.61
CA VAL A 322 -9.51 20.15 -14.26
C VAL A 322 -9.30 18.69 -13.85
N VAL A 323 -9.63 17.73 -14.72
CA VAL A 323 -9.43 16.30 -14.45
C VAL A 323 -7.97 15.99 -14.21
N PHE A 324 -7.07 16.51 -15.08
CA PHE A 324 -5.63 16.30 -14.91
C PHE A 324 -5.06 17.02 -13.68
N SER A 325 -5.58 18.21 -13.32
CA SER A 325 -5.16 18.92 -12.10
C SER A 325 -5.54 18.12 -10.84
N ILE A 326 -6.74 17.55 -10.79
CA ILE A 326 -7.18 16.70 -9.66
C ILE A 326 -6.33 15.44 -9.58
N TRP A 327 -6.04 14.81 -10.72
CA TRP A 327 -5.15 13.63 -10.77
C TRP A 327 -3.75 13.94 -10.25
N VAL A 328 -3.14 15.03 -10.68
CA VAL A 328 -1.81 15.46 -10.21
C VAL A 328 -1.87 15.79 -8.71
N LEU A 329 -2.87 16.54 -8.27
CA LEU A 329 -3.04 16.90 -6.87
C LEU A 329 -3.16 15.65 -5.99
N TYR A 330 -3.99 14.69 -6.40
CA TYR A 330 -4.18 13.45 -5.66
C TYR A 330 -2.88 12.64 -5.57
N GLY A 331 -2.13 12.51 -6.68
CA GLY A 331 -0.84 11.84 -6.70
C GLY A 331 0.21 12.52 -5.82
N VAL A 332 0.30 13.86 -5.87
CA VAL A 332 1.23 14.64 -5.02
C VAL A 332 0.90 14.47 -3.54
N VAL A 333 -0.38 14.51 -3.16
CA VAL A 333 -0.79 14.32 -1.76
C VAL A 333 -0.48 12.90 -1.28
N HIS A 334 -0.65 11.86 -2.11
CA HIS A 334 -0.25 10.50 -1.76
C HIS A 334 1.25 10.34 -1.57
N ILE A 335 2.05 10.92 -2.46
CA ILE A 335 3.52 10.90 -2.31
C ILE A 335 3.93 11.68 -1.05
N LEU A 336 3.29 12.82 -0.77
CA LEU A 336 3.54 13.58 0.44
C LEU A 336 3.22 12.78 1.70
N LEU A 337 2.09 12.06 1.72
CA LEU A 337 1.73 11.16 2.83
C LEU A 337 2.80 10.08 3.03
N TYR A 338 3.23 9.43 1.94
CA TYR A 338 4.27 8.41 1.99
C TYR A 338 5.59 8.95 2.56
N VAL A 339 6.05 10.11 2.05
CA VAL A 339 7.28 10.76 2.52
C VAL A 339 7.15 11.15 4.00
N TRP A 340 6.05 11.78 4.38
CA TRP A 340 5.79 12.21 5.76
C TRP A 340 5.85 11.04 6.74
N ASN A 341 5.22 9.93 6.39
CA ASN A 341 5.22 8.73 7.22
C ASN A 341 6.61 8.09 7.37
N ARG A 342 7.48 8.29 6.39
CA ARG A 342 8.86 7.79 6.43
C ARG A 342 9.83 8.71 7.18
N THR A 343 9.57 10.01 7.23
CA THR A 343 10.54 11.00 7.75
C THR A 343 10.13 11.62 9.09
N GLU A 344 8.85 11.87 9.31
CA GLU A 344 8.38 12.69 10.43
C GLU A 344 7.64 11.89 11.50
N VAL A 345 7.12 10.71 11.16
CA VAL A 345 6.37 9.91 12.14
C VAL A 345 7.36 9.16 13.02
N ASP A 346 7.32 9.46 14.33
CA ASP A 346 8.11 8.73 15.33
C ASP A 346 7.60 7.29 15.45
N ILE A 347 8.48 6.32 15.19
CA ILE A 347 8.17 4.87 15.26
C ILE A 347 7.66 4.48 16.66
N VAL A 348 8.06 5.24 17.69
CA VAL A 348 7.69 5.00 19.09
C VAL A 348 6.24 5.36 19.37
N GLU A 349 5.72 6.43 18.76
CA GLU A 349 4.37 6.94 19.04
C GLU A 349 3.25 6.05 18.47
N GLU A 350 3.56 5.11 17.56
CA GLU A 350 2.57 4.20 16.93
C GLU A 350 1.38 4.92 16.27
N ILE A 351 1.63 6.14 15.78
CA ILE A 351 0.64 6.92 15.05
C ILE A 351 0.35 6.23 13.71
N ASP A 352 -0.94 6.05 13.41
CA ASP A 352 -1.36 5.51 12.12
C ASP A 352 -1.16 6.54 11.00
N GLU A 353 -0.84 6.06 9.79
CA GLU A 353 -0.63 6.89 8.60
C GLU A 353 -1.77 7.89 8.37
N TYR A 354 -3.02 7.45 8.58
CA TYR A 354 -4.21 8.27 8.38
C TYR A 354 -4.53 9.22 9.54
N GLN A 355 -3.83 9.13 10.66
CA GLN A 355 -3.93 10.08 11.78
C GLN A 355 -3.04 11.32 11.59
N THR A 356 -2.09 11.25 10.66
CA THR A 356 -1.23 12.37 10.30
C THR A 356 -2.00 13.42 9.49
N TRP A 357 -1.51 14.67 9.48
CA TRP A 357 -2.18 15.73 8.72
C TRP A 357 -2.27 15.46 7.19
N PRO A 358 -1.25 14.82 6.52
CA PRO A 358 -1.42 14.45 5.12
C PRO A 358 -2.42 13.31 4.94
N GLY A 359 -2.54 12.41 5.94
CA GLY A 359 -3.56 11.36 5.96
C GLY A 359 -4.97 11.94 5.97
N TRP A 360 -5.24 12.92 6.80
CA TRP A 360 -6.52 13.65 6.80
C TRP A 360 -6.77 14.35 5.46
N LEU A 361 -5.75 14.98 4.89
CA LEU A 361 -5.87 15.67 3.61
C LEU A 361 -6.27 14.70 2.49
N ILE A 362 -5.67 13.50 2.42
CA ILE A 362 -6.03 12.51 1.40
C ILE A 362 -7.45 11.98 1.57
N LEU A 363 -7.91 11.77 2.81
CA LEU A 363 -9.28 11.34 3.09
C LEU A 363 -10.29 12.39 2.65
N VAL A 364 -10.08 13.67 2.99
CA VAL A 364 -10.96 14.76 2.57
C VAL A 364 -10.97 14.89 1.04
N LEU A 365 -9.80 14.87 0.40
CA LEU A 365 -9.69 14.93 -1.05
C LEU A 365 -10.42 13.76 -1.73
N ARG A 366 -10.30 12.57 -1.18
CA ARG A 366 -11.01 11.39 -1.69
C ARG A 366 -12.54 11.52 -1.54
N CYS A 367 -13.04 12.05 -0.43
CA CYS A 367 -14.47 12.35 -0.27
C CYS A 367 -14.99 13.35 -1.31
N VAL A 368 -14.21 14.41 -1.60
CA VAL A 368 -14.55 15.38 -2.65
C VAL A 368 -14.58 14.71 -4.03
N ILE A 369 -13.60 13.85 -4.32
CA ILE A 369 -13.55 13.10 -5.59
C ILE A 369 -14.75 12.15 -5.72
N ILE A 370 -15.16 11.47 -4.65
CA ILE A 370 -16.37 10.60 -4.65
C ILE A 370 -17.62 11.39 -5.04
N VAL A 371 -17.85 12.54 -4.40
CA VAL A 371 -19.01 13.38 -4.69
C VAL A 371 -18.99 13.85 -6.16
N TRP A 372 -17.82 14.27 -6.63
CA TRP A 372 -17.66 14.69 -8.01
C TRP A 372 -17.85 13.54 -9.01
N PHE A 373 -17.29 12.36 -8.71
CA PHE A 373 -17.47 11.13 -9.49
C PHE A 373 -18.97 10.79 -9.64
N LEU A 374 -19.73 10.79 -8.54
CA LEU A 374 -21.16 10.50 -8.55
C LEU A 374 -21.95 11.54 -9.35
N PHE A 375 -21.58 12.81 -9.24
CA PHE A 375 -22.22 13.88 -10.00
C PHE A 375 -21.99 13.72 -11.51
N GLU A 376 -20.77 13.47 -11.93
CA GLU A 376 -20.43 13.25 -13.35
C GLU A 376 -21.04 11.97 -13.91
N LEU A 377 -21.01 10.88 -13.14
CA LEU A 377 -21.64 9.62 -13.52
C LEU A 377 -23.14 9.79 -13.71
N ARG A 378 -23.83 10.46 -12.77
CA ARG A 378 -25.25 10.77 -12.88
C ARG A 378 -25.55 11.59 -14.13
N ASN A 379 -24.75 12.62 -14.40
CA ASN A 379 -24.94 13.43 -15.60
C ASN A 379 -24.78 12.59 -16.87
N THR A 380 -23.75 11.75 -16.94
CA THR A 380 -23.53 10.86 -18.09
C THR A 380 -24.68 9.90 -18.30
N MET A 381 -25.22 9.30 -17.22
CA MET A 381 -26.37 8.39 -17.29
C MET A 381 -27.66 9.07 -17.70
N LEU A 382 -27.88 10.34 -17.31
CA LEU A 382 -29.08 11.10 -17.70
C LEU A 382 -29.12 11.45 -19.20
N TYR A 383 -27.95 11.61 -19.82
CA TYR A 383 -27.85 11.91 -21.25
C TYR A 383 -27.77 10.67 -22.16
N GLU A 384 -27.54 9.50 -21.58
CA GLU A 384 -27.44 8.26 -22.34
C GLU A 384 -28.82 7.60 -22.46
N HIS A 385 -29.22 7.30 -23.71
CA HIS A 385 -30.53 6.70 -24.03
C HIS A 385 -30.42 5.21 -24.41
N ASN A 386 -29.21 4.68 -24.52
CA ASN A 386 -28.97 3.29 -24.89
C ASN A 386 -28.94 2.42 -23.63
N ASP A 387 -29.90 1.48 -23.53
CA ASP A 387 -30.05 0.58 -22.38
C ASP A 387 -28.77 -0.22 -22.07
N SER A 388 -28.08 -0.71 -23.10
CA SER A 388 -26.84 -1.47 -22.93
C SER A 388 -25.72 -0.64 -22.29
N LYS A 389 -25.55 0.62 -22.71
CA LYS A 389 -24.58 1.55 -22.11
C LYS A 389 -25.00 1.97 -20.70
N LEU A 390 -26.29 2.15 -20.46
CA LEU A 390 -26.81 2.48 -19.13
C LEU A 390 -26.52 1.36 -18.13
N HIS A 391 -26.75 0.10 -18.53
CA HIS A 391 -26.36 -1.06 -17.71
C HIS A 391 -24.86 -1.13 -17.45
N PHE A 392 -24.03 -0.82 -18.44
CA PHE A 392 -22.57 -0.73 -18.24
C PHE A 392 -22.23 0.33 -17.18
N PHE A 393 -22.73 1.57 -17.30
CA PHE A 393 -22.46 2.64 -16.35
C PHE A 393 -22.98 2.34 -14.94
N LEU A 394 -24.09 1.61 -14.81
CA LEU A 394 -24.61 1.19 -13.51
C LEU A 394 -23.65 0.21 -12.81
N HIS A 395 -23.22 -0.84 -13.50
CA HIS A 395 -22.27 -1.81 -12.92
C HIS A 395 -20.89 -1.20 -12.67
N PHE A 396 -20.41 -0.38 -13.61
CA PHE A 396 -19.18 0.38 -13.46
C PHE A 396 -19.25 1.31 -12.25
N GLY A 397 -20.32 2.10 -12.14
CA GLY A 397 -20.52 3.05 -11.04
C GLY A 397 -20.58 2.37 -9.68
N ALA A 398 -21.31 1.25 -9.56
CA ALA A 398 -21.38 0.48 -8.33
C ALA A 398 -20.00 -0.07 -7.91
N SER A 399 -19.25 -0.67 -8.84
CA SER A 399 -17.93 -1.21 -8.56
C SER A 399 -16.90 -0.12 -8.22
N ALA A 400 -16.91 0.98 -8.97
CA ALA A 400 -16.05 2.12 -8.70
C ALA A 400 -16.35 2.77 -7.35
N LEU A 401 -17.62 2.87 -6.97
CA LEU A 401 -18.03 3.42 -5.68
C LEU A 401 -17.48 2.57 -4.52
N VAL A 402 -17.56 1.24 -4.61
CA VAL A 402 -16.96 0.33 -3.61
C VAL A 402 -15.47 0.61 -3.48
N TRP A 403 -14.75 0.74 -4.60
CA TRP A 403 -13.33 1.05 -4.59
C TRP A 403 -13.01 2.43 -4.00
N TYR A 404 -13.84 3.44 -4.24
CA TYR A 404 -13.65 4.77 -3.64
C TYR A 404 -13.90 4.78 -2.12
N ILE A 405 -14.90 4.03 -1.64
CA ILE A 405 -15.30 4.01 -0.22
C ILE A 405 -14.33 3.18 0.63
N TYR A 406 -13.61 2.21 0.07
CA TYR A 406 -12.80 1.30 0.89
C TYR A 406 -11.77 2.04 1.74
N LEU A 407 -11.10 3.08 1.20
CA LEU A 407 -10.03 3.78 1.92
C LEU A 407 -10.55 4.53 3.19
N PRO A 408 -11.62 5.34 3.14
CA PRO A 408 -12.22 5.90 4.34
C PRO A 408 -12.64 4.83 5.37
N VAL A 409 -13.17 3.70 4.90
CA VAL A 409 -13.57 2.58 5.78
C VAL A 409 -12.35 1.95 6.42
N VAL A 410 -11.28 1.71 5.65
CA VAL A 410 -10.01 1.18 6.15
C VAL A 410 -9.40 2.11 7.19
N ALA A 411 -9.40 3.42 6.96
CA ALA A 411 -8.91 4.41 7.93
C ALA A 411 -9.72 4.34 9.26
N LEU A 412 -11.03 4.17 9.20
CA LEU A 412 -11.86 3.99 10.41
C LEU A 412 -11.57 2.67 11.12
N ILE A 413 -11.36 1.58 10.38
CA ILE A 413 -11.00 0.28 10.93
C ILE A 413 -9.64 0.37 11.62
N ALA A 414 -8.66 1.06 11.02
CA ALA A 414 -7.32 1.24 11.58
C ALA A 414 -7.34 1.84 12.99
N LEU A 415 -8.29 2.72 13.29
CA LEU A 415 -8.46 3.33 14.62
C LEU A 415 -8.88 2.33 15.71
N GLN A 416 -9.53 1.22 15.34
CA GLN A 416 -10.08 0.24 16.27
C GLN A 416 -9.19 -1.00 16.45
N VAL A 417 -8.27 -1.23 15.52
CA VAL A 417 -7.45 -2.45 15.49
C VAL A 417 -6.18 -2.25 16.31
N PRO A 418 -5.82 -3.21 17.19
CA PRO A 418 -4.55 -3.19 17.92
C PRO A 418 -3.34 -3.09 16.97
N PRO A 419 -2.25 -2.42 17.37
CA PRO A 419 -1.06 -2.18 16.53
C PRO A 419 -0.46 -3.46 15.92
N PHE A 420 -0.51 -4.58 16.63
CA PHE A 420 0.03 -5.87 16.17
C PHE A 420 -0.65 -6.47 14.94
N TRP A 421 -1.93 -6.19 14.74
CA TRP A 421 -2.72 -6.73 13.63
C TRP A 421 -2.99 -5.69 12.55
N ARG A 422 -2.83 -4.41 12.90
CA ARG A 422 -3.16 -3.27 12.05
C ARG A 422 -2.50 -3.36 10.69
N PHE A 423 -1.18 -3.50 10.66
CA PHE A 423 -0.42 -3.56 9.41
C PHE A 423 -0.91 -4.68 8.46
N LYS A 424 -1.02 -5.91 8.97
CA LYS A 424 -1.47 -7.07 8.16
C LYS A 424 -2.89 -6.90 7.63
N LEU A 425 -3.78 -6.40 8.49
CA LEU A 425 -5.18 -6.20 8.13
C LEU A 425 -5.31 -5.10 7.06
N LEU A 426 -4.65 -3.97 7.25
CA LEU A 426 -4.67 -2.87 6.29
C LEU A 426 -4.08 -3.29 4.95
N LEU A 427 -2.94 -3.96 4.96
CA LEU A 427 -2.30 -4.52 3.77
C LEU A 427 -3.26 -5.46 3.04
N GLY A 428 -3.84 -6.43 3.76
CA GLY A 428 -4.76 -7.42 3.19
C GLY A 428 -6.01 -6.78 2.59
N ILE A 429 -6.66 -5.84 3.27
CA ILE A 429 -7.87 -5.16 2.78
C ILE A 429 -7.52 -4.30 1.55
N THR A 430 -6.43 -3.55 1.59
CA THR A 430 -6.03 -2.66 0.50
C THR A 430 -5.75 -3.44 -0.78
N TYR A 431 -4.89 -4.45 -0.73
CA TYR A 431 -4.60 -5.29 -1.90
C TYR A 431 -5.82 -6.10 -2.37
N SER A 432 -6.70 -6.52 -1.45
CA SER A 432 -7.95 -7.20 -1.83
C SER A 432 -8.89 -6.27 -2.59
N ALA A 433 -9.04 -5.02 -2.13
CA ALA A 433 -9.89 -4.03 -2.79
C ALA A 433 -9.36 -3.65 -4.19
N ASP A 434 -8.04 -3.46 -4.32
CA ASP A 434 -7.42 -3.14 -5.59
C ASP A 434 -7.50 -4.33 -6.56
N CYS A 435 -7.16 -5.55 -6.12
CA CYS A 435 -7.27 -6.75 -6.93
C CYS A 435 -8.71 -7.00 -7.40
N LEU A 436 -9.70 -6.85 -6.51
CA LEU A 436 -11.12 -6.98 -6.85
C LEU A 436 -11.53 -5.94 -7.90
N ALA A 437 -11.12 -4.69 -7.73
CA ALA A 437 -11.41 -3.61 -8.67
C ALA A 437 -10.80 -3.90 -10.05
N TYR A 438 -9.55 -4.36 -10.10
CA TYR A 438 -8.90 -4.77 -11.36
C TYR A 438 -9.60 -5.96 -12.02
N CYS A 439 -10.02 -6.97 -11.25
CA CYS A 439 -10.79 -8.11 -11.77
C CYS A 439 -12.12 -7.69 -12.38
N ILE A 440 -12.88 -6.85 -11.67
CA ILE A 440 -14.19 -6.35 -12.16
C ILE A 440 -13.97 -5.51 -13.42
N MET A 441 -12.98 -4.62 -13.44
CA MET A 441 -12.70 -3.79 -14.61
C MET A 441 -12.22 -4.62 -15.82
N THR A 442 -11.40 -5.65 -15.61
CA THR A 442 -11.02 -6.60 -16.67
C THR A 442 -12.26 -7.29 -17.25
N HIS A 443 -13.20 -7.69 -16.40
CA HIS A 443 -14.45 -8.30 -16.84
C HIS A 443 -15.36 -7.32 -17.59
N LEU A 444 -15.49 -6.07 -17.10
CA LEU A 444 -16.29 -5.03 -17.75
C LEU A 444 -15.70 -4.58 -19.09
N LEU A 445 -14.37 -4.49 -19.18
CA LEU A 445 -13.64 -4.08 -20.39
C LEU A 445 -13.23 -5.28 -21.26
N TRP A 446 -13.86 -6.44 -21.09
CA TRP A 446 -13.56 -7.61 -21.90
C TRP A 446 -14.01 -7.41 -23.36
N PRO A 447 -13.20 -7.79 -24.38
CA PRO A 447 -13.44 -7.46 -25.79
C PRO A 447 -14.84 -7.78 -26.33
N THR A 448 -15.38 -8.97 -26.00
CA THR A 448 -16.72 -9.39 -26.49
C THR A 448 -17.87 -8.55 -25.93
N ARG A 449 -17.69 -7.91 -24.78
CA ARG A 449 -18.70 -7.02 -24.19
C ARG A 449 -18.54 -5.58 -24.67
N THR A 450 -17.30 -5.14 -24.77
CA THR A 450 -16.97 -3.76 -25.14
C THR A 450 -17.22 -3.47 -26.62
N GLU A 451 -17.17 -4.47 -27.50
CA GLU A 451 -17.60 -4.30 -28.91
C GLU A 451 -19.02 -3.73 -29.00
N GLN A 452 -19.93 -4.17 -28.15
CA GLN A 452 -21.29 -3.65 -28.13
C GLN A 452 -21.39 -2.18 -27.68
N TYR A 453 -20.48 -1.72 -26.80
CA TYR A 453 -20.50 -0.35 -26.28
C TYR A 453 -19.68 0.62 -27.13
N PHE A 454 -18.56 0.18 -27.70
CA PHE A 454 -17.64 1.02 -28.47
C PHE A 454 -17.98 1.06 -29.97
N LEU A 455 -18.60 0.06 -30.54
CA LEU A 455 -19.09 0.09 -31.93
C LEU A 455 -20.17 1.17 -32.13
N LEU A 456 -21.03 1.39 -31.13
CA LEU A 456 -22.00 2.46 -31.15
C LEU A 456 -21.38 3.88 -31.08
N ALA A 457 -20.16 4.00 -30.54
CA ALA A 457 -19.42 5.27 -30.57
C ALA A 457 -18.76 5.52 -31.94
N HIS A 458 -18.41 4.47 -32.68
CA HIS A 458 -17.87 4.59 -34.04
C HIS A 458 -18.93 4.95 -35.07
N SER A 459 -20.19 4.57 -34.82
CA SER A 459 -21.33 4.94 -35.70
C SER A 459 -21.80 6.38 -35.53
N LEU A 460 -21.21 7.13 -34.59
CA LEU A 460 -21.45 8.57 -34.36
C LEU A 460 -20.28 9.42 -34.84
N ASP A 461 -19.38 8.89 -35.68
CA ASP A 461 -18.36 9.71 -36.32
C ASP A 461 -19.06 10.60 -37.38
N PRO A 462 -18.96 11.94 -37.31
CA PRO A 462 -19.64 12.83 -38.27
C PRO A 462 -19.23 12.61 -39.72
N SER A 463 -18.10 11.91 -39.94
CA SER A 463 -17.65 11.50 -41.28
C SER A 463 -18.54 10.41 -41.90
N ASP A 464 -19.05 9.47 -41.10
CA ASP A 464 -19.92 8.40 -41.59
C ASP A 464 -21.34 8.91 -41.91
N GLU A 465 -21.86 9.90 -41.14
CA GLU A 465 -23.12 10.60 -41.45
C GLU A 465 -23.01 11.43 -42.75
N LEU A 466 -21.84 12.02 -43.00
CA LEU A 466 -21.61 12.80 -44.23
C LEU A 466 -21.52 11.88 -45.48
N ASP A 467 -20.99 10.69 -45.35
CA ASP A 467 -20.92 9.71 -46.44
C ASP A 467 -22.30 9.07 -46.71
N GLU A 468 -23.09 8.78 -45.69
CA GLU A 468 -24.48 8.31 -45.85
C GLU A 468 -25.40 9.40 -46.42
N PHE A 469 -25.20 10.68 -46.06
CA PHE A 469 -25.90 11.80 -46.68
C PHE A 469 -25.48 12.09 -48.11
N ASN A 470 -24.25 11.77 -48.50
CA ASN A 470 -23.79 11.93 -49.88
C ASN A 470 -24.25 10.81 -50.81
N GLU A 471 -24.50 9.61 -50.31
CA GLU A 471 -25.08 8.50 -51.12
C GLU A 471 -26.60 8.64 -51.33
N ALA A 472 -27.35 9.21 -50.37
CA ALA A 472 -28.79 9.37 -50.48
C ALA A 472 -29.26 10.20 -51.70
N PRO A 473 -28.61 11.29 -52.09
CA PRO A 473 -28.99 12.05 -53.32
C PRO A 473 -28.81 11.29 -54.61
N HIS A 474 -27.81 10.40 -54.66
CA HIS A 474 -27.54 9.62 -55.88
C HIS A 474 -28.59 8.52 -56.11
N VAL A 475 -29.09 7.89 -55.09
CA VAL A 475 -30.14 6.86 -55.17
C VAL A 475 -31.48 7.51 -55.55
N LEU A 476 -31.80 8.68 -55.01
CA LEU A 476 -32.99 9.44 -55.41
C LEU A 476 -32.93 9.98 -56.84
N ASN A 477 -31.75 10.42 -57.33
CA ASN A 477 -31.59 10.90 -58.69
C ASN A 477 -31.66 9.75 -59.73
N SER A 478 -31.19 8.57 -59.40
CA SER A 478 -31.30 7.35 -60.28
C SER A 478 -32.75 6.91 -60.40
N GLY A 479 -33.54 6.98 -59.33
CA GLY A 479 -34.97 6.64 -59.33
C GLY A 479 -35.83 7.64 -60.13
N TYR A 480 -35.53 8.92 -60.04
CA TYR A 480 -36.24 9.96 -60.76
C TYR A 480 -35.96 9.96 -62.28
N THR A 481 -34.77 9.69 -62.70
CA THR A 481 -34.42 9.54 -64.12
C THR A 481 -35.09 8.31 -64.76
N SER A 482 -35.21 7.23 -64.02
CA SER A 482 -35.94 6.00 -64.47
C SER A 482 -37.42 6.24 -64.63
N LEU A 483 -38.08 6.99 -63.72
CA LEU A 483 -39.50 7.36 -63.78
C LEU A 483 -39.76 8.37 -64.93
N ARG A 484 -38.86 9.30 -65.18
CA ARG A 484 -39.02 10.32 -66.22
C ARG A 484 -38.86 9.72 -67.62
N ASN A 485 -38.00 8.72 -67.78
CA ASN A 485 -37.87 8.01 -69.05
C ASN A 485 -39.03 7.04 -69.32
N SER A 486 -39.73 6.56 -68.26
CA SER A 486 -40.93 5.71 -68.41
C SER A 486 -42.19 6.50 -68.82
N ILE A 487 -42.25 7.81 -68.55
CA ILE A 487 -43.41 8.67 -68.87
C ILE A 487 -43.37 9.19 -70.33
N ASN A 488 -42.19 9.16 -70.99
CA ASN A 488 -42.05 9.68 -72.37
C ASN A 488 -42.20 8.62 -73.46
N SER A 489 -42.48 7.36 -73.15
CA SER A 489 -42.70 6.33 -74.17
C SER A 489 -43.91 5.49 -73.83
N GLY A 490 -45.11 5.88 -74.33
CA GLY A 490 -46.22 4.99 -74.41
C GLY A 490 -47.56 5.53 -73.92
N SER A 491 -48.44 5.60 -74.93
CA SER A 491 -49.88 5.90 -74.94
C SER A 491 -50.70 5.46 -73.71
N ALA A 492 -51.70 6.30 -73.45
CA ALA A 492 -52.79 6.09 -72.49
C ALA A 492 -53.38 4.69 -72.47
N GLN A 493 -53.37 4.08 -71.29
CA GLN A 493 -54.42 3.12 -70.89
C GLN A 493 -54.65 3.19 -69.36
N ASP A 494 -55.92 3.20 -69.01
CA ASP A 494 -56.51 3.31 -67.68
C ASP A 494 -55.90 2.44 -66.60
N LEU A 495 -55.60 3.02 -65.48
CA LEU A 495 -55.36 2.31 -64.23
C LEU A 495 -56.33 2.83 -63.17
N THR A 496 -57.37 2.03 -62.97
CA THR A 496 -58.38 2.13 -61.91
C THR A 496 -57.71 2.02 -60.53
N PHE A 497 -57.93 3.00 -59.72
CA PHE A 497 -57.60 2.98 -58.26
C PHE A 497 -58.58 2.05 -57.54
N THR A 498 -58.08 0.99 -56.93
CA THR A 498 -58.79 0.22 -55.91
C THR A 498 -58.32 0.67 -54.52
N THR A 499 -59.20 1.38 -53.84
CA THR A 499 -59.06 1.73 -52.42
C THR A 499 -59.34 0.45 -51.61
N ILE A 500 -58.41 0.03 -50.78
CA ILE A 500 -58.66 -0.99 -49.77
C ILE A 500 -58.97 -0.24 -48.46
N GLN A 501 -60.22 -0.32 -48.05
CA GLN A 501 -60.75 0.10 -46.75
C GLN A 501 -60.32 -0.90 -45.67
N SER A 502 -59.84 -0.38 -44.58
CA SER A 502 -59.65 -1.09 -43.32
C SER A 502 -60.97 -1.47 -42.71
N ALA A 503 -61.17 -2.73 -42.40
CA ALA A 503 -62.21 -3.22 -41.53
C ALA A 503 -61.59 -3.66 -40.20
N GLY A 504 -62.06 -3.02 -39.13
CA GLY A 504 -61.76 -3.45 -37.79
C GLY A 504 -62.66 -4.61 -37.38
N SER A 505 -62.21 -5.39 -36.46
CA SER A 505 -63.04 -6.22 -35.60
C SER A 505 -62.38 -6.49 -34.26
N THR A 506 -63.15 -6.19 -33.30
CA THR A 506 -63.10 -6.30 -31.83
C THR A 506 -63.07 -7.72 -31.29
N SER A 507 -62.73 -7.80 -29.99
CA SER A 507 -63.01 -8.83 -28.96
C SER A 507 -62.15 -10.09 -28.99
N ASP A 508 -61.60 -10.61 -27.87
CA ASP A 508 -62.13 -10.86 -26.53
C ASP A 508 -61.01 -11.14 -25.50
N LEU A 509 -61.22 -10.66 -24.31
CA LEU A 509 -61.04 -11.17 -22.97
C LEU A 509 -60.57 -12.63 -22.77
N ALA A 510 -59.58 -12.80 -21.87
CA ALA A 510 -59.60 -13.66 -20.68
C ALA A 510 -58.20 -13.65 -20.03
N SER A 511 -57.97 -13.04 -18.91
CA SER A 511 -57.97 -13.53 -17.51
C SER A 511 -57.20 -14.82 -17.28
N LEU A 512 -56.21 -14.73 -16.39
CA LEU A 512 -55.95 -15.60 -15.23
C LEU A 512 -54.55 -15.31 -14.68
N GLU A 513 -54.53 -14.68 -13.55
CA GLU A 513 -54.24 -15.18 -12.18
C GLU A 513 -52.80 -15.53 -11.83
N TYR A 514 -52.29 -14.74 -10.90
CA TYR A 514 -51.61 -15.05 -9.61
C TYR A 514 -50.83 -16.37 -9.48
N SER A 515 -49.59 -16.24 -9.10
CA SER A 515 -49.12 -16.92 -7.88
C SER A 515 -47.86 -16.27 -7.28
N LYS A 516 -47.97 -15.91 -6.02
CA LYS A 516 -46.91 -15.61 -5.05
C LYS A 516 -46.13 -16.85 -4.73
N MET A 517 -44.81 -16.67 -4.37
CA MET A 517 -44.05 -17.25 -3.25
C MET A 517 -42.66 -16.64 -3.27
N VAL A 518 -42.27 -15.83 -2.35
CA VAL A 518 -41.77 -15.99 -0.96
C VAL A 518 -40.89 -17.24 -0.77
N MET A 519 -39.60 -17.07 -0.82
CA MET A 519 -38.61 -17.36 0.20
C MET A 519 -37.28 -16.73 -0.17
#